data_9589598c352de6311d64dc7d802bb500
#
_entry.id   9589598c352de6311d64dc7d802bb500
#
_cell.length_a   1.000
_cell.length_b   1.000
_cell.length_c   1.000
_cell.angle_alpha   90.00
_cell.angle_beta   90.00
_cell.angle_gamma   90.00
#
_symmetry.space_group_name_H-M   'P 1'
#
loop_
_entity.id
_entity.type
_entity.pdbx_description
1 polymer ?
#
loop_
_entity_poly.entity_id
_entity_poly.type
_entity_poly.pdbx_seq_one_letter_code
_entity_poly.pdbx_strand_id
1 'polypeptide(L)'
;MEADAHIHRRRGLIATIVTLAVLGLLGVFVVRVVHYANLIRSGDIDYSSLNFNSMFSTSAVLASQPVTDGIFDLATFDDPSLGSASAAVSIVEFADFGCPYSRESSFIVRELANQYPEDVRFVYRDFPLSDIHPIGQKAAEAGECAQDQGKFWEYHDKLYQNQSSL
;
A
#
# COMPACT_ATOMS: atom_id res chain seq x y z
N MET A 1 -57.47 28.73 -1.00
CA MET A 1 -56.50 29.64 -0.38
C MET A 1 -55.86 29.09 0.90
N GLU A 2 -56.63 28.57 1.90
CA GLU A 2 -56.02 28.01 3.13
C GLU A 2 -55.19 26.72 2.93
N ALA A 3 -55.61 25.84 2.03
CA ALA A 3 -54.88 24.61 1.73
C ALA A 3 -53.47 24.85 1.15
N ASP A 4 -53.35 25.87 0.29
CA ASP A 4 -52.06 26.25 -0.32
C ASP A 4 -51.07 26.82 0.70
N ALA A 5 -51.57 27.63 1.64
CA ALA A 5 -50.75 28.18 2.73
C ALA A 5 -50.17 27.11 3.64
N HIS A 6 -50.93 26.05 3.94
CA HIS A 6 -50.46 24.90 4.72
C HIS A 6 -49.38 24.10 4.00
N ILE A 7 -49.51 23.91 2.69
CA ILE A 7 -48.52 23.20 1.86
C ILE A 7 -47.21 23.97 1.83
N HIS A 8 -47.24 25.27 1.59
CA HIS A 8 -46.05 26.13 1.58
C HIS A 8 -45.34 26.15 2.94
N ARG A 9 -46.08 26.24 4.04
CA ARG A 9 -45.51 26.21 5.41
C ARG A 9 -44.85 24.88 5.72
N ARG A 10 -45.45 23.75 5.32
CA ARG A 10 -44.85 22.40 5.49
C ARG A 10 -43.57 22.21 4.66
N ARG A 11 -43.59 22.71 3.40
CA ARG A 11 -42.37 22.66 2.51
C ARG A 11 -41.24 23.51 3.10
N GLY A 12 -41.52 24.70 3.63
CA GLY A 12 -40.54 25.54 4.30
C GLY A 12 -39.93 24.85 5.53
N LEU A 13 -40.79 24.25 6.36
CA LEU A 13 -40.31 23.53 7.57
C LEU A 13 -39.45 22.31 7.24
N ILE A 14 -39.83 21.54 6.23
CA ILE A 14 -39.02 20.39 5.74
C ILE A 14 -37.69 20.89 5.19
N ALA A 15 -37.69 21.93 4.38
CA ALA A 15 -36.46 22.51 3.84
C ALA A 15 -35.51 22.96 4.97
N THR A 16 -36.04 23.63 6.00
CA THR A 16 -35.25 24.08 7.15
C THR A 16 -34.64 22.89 7.91
N ILE A 17 -35.42 21.82 8.17
CA ILE A 17 -34.95 20.61 8.85
C ILE A 17 -33.84 19.94 8.04
N VAL A 18 -34.05 19.81 6.72
CA VAL A 18 -33.04 19.21 5.82
C VAL A 18 -31.75 20.02 5.83
N THR A 19 -31.87 21.35 5.75
CA THR A 19 -30.70 22.24 5.79
C THR A 19 -29.93 22.11 7.10
N LEU A 20 -30.64 22.07 8.24
CA LEU A 20 -30.02 21.91 9.55
C LEU A 20 -29.35 20.53 9.69
N ALA A 21 -29.98 19.47 9.16
CA ALA A 21 -29.39 18.14 9.15
C ALA A 21 -28.10 18.08 8.30
N VAL A 22 -28.10 18.69 7.12
CA VAL A 22 -26.92 18.77 6.25
C VAL A 22 -25.80 19.58 6.93
N LEU A 23 -26.11 20.70 7.54
CA LEU A 23 -25.14 21.51 8.28
C LEU A 23 -24.57 20.74 9.48
N GLY A 24 -25.40 19.97 10.19
CA GLY A 24 -24.96 19.11 11.28
C GLY A 24 -23.99 18.01 10.81
N LEU A 25 -24.30 17.34 9.70
CA LEU A 25 -23.41 16.34 9.09
C LEU A 25 -22.09 16.96 8.62
N LEU A 26 -22.15 18.14 8.02
CA LEU A 26 -20.96 18.89 7.59
C LEU A 26 -20.08 19.27 8.79
N GLY A 27 -20.69 19.68 9.90
CA GLY A 27 -19.98 19.98 11.14
C GLY A 27 -19.27 18.76 11.70
N VAL A 28 -19.95 17.61 11.76
CA VAL A 28 -19.34 16.33 12.18
C VAL A 28 -18.19 15.93 11.25
N PHE A 29 -18.37 16.08 9.94
CA PHE A 29 -17.33 15.79 8.96
C PHE A 29 -16.09 16.66 9.18
N VAL A 30 -16.25 17.98 9.33
CA VAL A 30 -15.13 18.89 9.58
C VAL A 30 -14.40 18.54 10.88
N VAL A 31 -15.14 18.25 11.96
CA VAL A 31 -14.52 17.82 13.22
C VAL A 31 -13.71 16.54 13.05
N ARG A 32 -14.22 15.57 12.30
CA ARG A 32 -13.48 14.33 12.00
C ARG A 32 -12.23 14.60 11.18
N VAL A 33 -12.32 15.41 10.14
CA VAL A 33 -11.15 15.77 9.29
C VAL A 33 -10.08 16.47 10.13
N VAL A 34 -10.46 17.45 10.96
CA VAL A 34 -9.51 18.15 11.84
C VAL A 34 -8.89 17.20 12.87
N HIS A 35 -9.69 16.28 13.43
CA HIS A 35 -9.20 15.27 14.37
C HIS A 35 -8.14 14.37 13.72
N TYR A 36 -8.42 13.81 12.54
CA TYR A 36 -7.45 12.97 11.83
C TYR A 36 -6.24 13.75 11.34
N ALA A 37 -6.43 14.98 10.88
CA ALA A 37 -5.30 15.85 10.50
C ALA A 37 -4.36 16.13 11.68
N ASN A 38 -4.92 16.32 12.88
CA ASN A 38 -4.13 16.50 14.09
C ASN A 38 -3.40 15.20 14.51
N LEU A 39 -4.05 14.04 14.42
CA LEU A 39 -3.44 12.73 14.68
C LEU A 39 -2.25 12.47 13.75
N ILE A 40 -2.39 12.79 12.46
CA ILE A 40 -1.29 12.68 11.48
C ILE A 40 -0.14 13.63 11.84
N ARG A 41 -0.46 14.86 12.26
CA ARG A 41 0.53 15.88 12.60
C ARG A 41 1.28 15.59 13.90
N SER A 42 0.62 14.99 14.89
CA SER A 42 1.22 14.62 16.17
C SER A 42 2.05 13.35 16.08
N GLY A 43 1.94 12.58 15.00
CA GLY A 43 2.57 11.25 14.90
C GLY A 43 1.93 10.21 15.84
N ASP A 44 0.84 10.55 16.50
CA ASP A 44 0.14 9.76 17.53
C ASP A 44 -0.88 8.79 16.86
N ILE A 45 -0.50 8.24 15.68
CA ILE A 45 -1.29 7.20 15.06
C ILE A 45 -0.99 5.92 15.82
N ASP A 46 -1.96 5.45 16.60
CA ASP A 46 -1.89 4.13 17.20
C ASP A 46 -2.01 3.06 16.11
N TYR A 47 -0.86 2.67 15.57
CA TYR A 47 -0.76 1.61 14.57
C TYR A 47 -1.22 0.25 15.11
N SER A 48 -1.33 0.07 16.44
CA SER A 48 -1.83 -1.14 17.06
C SER A 48 -3.33 -1.33 16.83
N SER A 49 -4.06 -0.24 16.57
CA SER A 49 -5.49 -0.25 16.23
C SER A 49 -5.76 -0.59 14.75
N LEU A 50 -4.75 -0.44 13.90
CA LEU A 50 -4.81 -0.91 12.52
C LEU A 50 -4.62 -2.42 12.54
N ASN A 51 -5.72 -3.14 12.47
CA ASN A 51 -5.72 -4.61 12.51
C ASN A 51 -5.17 -5.16 11.18
N PHE A 52 -3.87 -4.95 10.91
CA PHE A 52 -3.15 -5.50 9.77
C PHE A 52 -3.16 -7.03 9.78
N ASN A 53 -3.37 -7.66 10.95
CA ASN A 53 -3.41 -9.11 11.10
C ASN A 53 -4.54 -9.81 10.32
N SER A 54 -5.56 -9.11 9.88
CA SER A 54 -6.64 -9.73 9.09
C SER A 54 -6.37 -9.67 7.58
N MET A 55 -5.49 -8.77 7.14
CA MET A 55 -5.12 -8.63 5.72
C MET A 55 -3.82 -9.36 5.38
N PHE A 56 -2.89 -9.40 6.34
CA PHE A 56 -1.64 -10.15 6.25
C PHE A 56 -1.67 -11.22 7.34
N SER A 57 -2.41 -12.31 7.11
CA SER A 57 -2.27 -13.48 7.96
C SER A 57 -0.90 -14.10 7.68
N THR A 58 0.14 -13.62 8.38
CA THR A 58 1.21 -14.54 8.72
C THR A 58 0.49 -15.71 9.39
N SER A 59 0.46 -16.86 8.72
CA SER A 59 -0.16 -18.03 9.34
C SER A 59 0.44 -18.14 10.74
N ALA A 60 -0.37 -18.50 11.75
CA ALA A 60 0.11 -18.68 13.12
C ALA A 60 1.32 -19.62 13.18
N VAL A 61 1.50 -20.45 12.15
CA VAL A 61 2.65 -21.33 11.90
C VAL A 61 3.93 -20.54 11.60
N LEU A 62 3.88 -19.44 10.79
CA LEU A 62 5.05 -18.59 10.55
C LEU A 62 5.42 -17.76 11.78
N ALA A 63 4.41 -17.28 12.53
CA ALA A 63 4.64 -16.55 13.78
C ALA A 63 5.20 -17.43 14.92
N SER A 64 5.01 -18.74 14.85
CA SER A 64 5.54 -19.71 15.83
C SER A 64 6.88 -20.30 15.44
N GLN A 65 7.43 -19.97 14.27
CA GLN A 65 8.76 -20.42 13.87
C GLN A 65 9.82 -19.71 14.74
N PRO A 66 10.81 -20.45 15.27
CA PRO A 66 11.89 -19.81 15.99
C PRO A 66 12.59 -18.82 15.04
N VAL A 67 12.71 -17.56 15.49
CA VAL A 67 13.55 -16.59 14.81
C VAL A 67 14.97 -17.18 14.88
N THR A 68 15.49 -17.63 13.77
CA THR A 68 16.88 -18.05 13.68
C THR A 68 17.73 -16.79 13.80
N ASP A 69 18.48 -16.66 14.88
CA ASP A 69 19.47 -15.60 15.09
C ASP A 69 20.62 -15.76 14.09
N GLY A 70 20.35 -15.54 12.82
CA GLY A 70 21.33 -15.60 11.74
C GLY A 70 21.21 -14.38 10.85
N ILE A 71 22.32 -13.72 10.58
CA ILE A 71 22.40 -12.76 9.49
C ILE A 71 22.41 -13.59 8.21
N PHE A 72 21.30 -13.58 7.48
CA PHE A 72 21.21 -14.21 6.17
C PHE A 72 21.59 -13.17 5.12
N ASP A 73 22.59 -13.44 4.32
CA ASP A 73 22.84 -12.68 3.11
C ASP A 73 21.84 -13.13 2.04
N LEU A 74 20.70 -12.46 2.03
CA LEU A 74 19.60 -12.78 1.13
C LEU A 74 19.68 -11.99 -0.19
N ALA A 75 20.61 -11.04 -0.30
CA ALA A 75 20.80 -10.22 -1.47
C ALA A 75 22.10 -10.60 -2.18
N THR A 76 22.06 -10.70 -3.49
CA THR A 76 23.24 -10.85 -4.33
C THR A 76 23.66 -9.49 -4.91
N PHE A 77 24.86 -9.39 -5.48
CA PHE A 77 25.38 -8.13 -6.00
C PHE A 77 24.66 -7.67 -7.29
N ASP A 78 24.03 -8.61 -7.97
CA ASP A 78 23.30 -8.43 -9.23
C ASP A 78 21.79 -8.22 -9.03
N ASP A 79 21.28 -8.39 -7.80
CA ASP A 79 19.87 -8.10 -7.52
C ASP A 79 19.53 -6.61 -7.74
N PRO A 80 18.40 -6.30 -8.39
CA PRO A 80 17.93 -4.92 -8.52
C PRO A 80 17.71 -4.28 -7.15
N SER A 81 18.31 -3.12 -6.93
CA SER A 81 18.17 -2.45 -5.63
C SER A 81 18.01 -0.94 -5.76
N LEU A 82 17.36 -0.33 -4.75
CA LEU A 82 17.21 1.10 -4.54
C LEU A 82 17.74 1.48 -3.16
N GLY A 83 18.19 2.72 -3.02
CA GLY A 83 18.79 3.21 -1.77
C GLY A 83 20.27 2.89 -1.67
N SER A 84 20.86 3.34 -0.57
CA SER A 84 22.32 3.19 -0.35
C SER A 84 22.71 1.75 -0.06
N ALA A 85 23.81 1.29 -0.65
CA ALA A 85 24.38 -0.01 -0.32
C ALA A 85 24.86 -0.10 1.14
N SER A 86 25.09 1.06 1.79
CA SER A 86 25.48 1.18 3.21
C SER A 86 24.30 1.49 4.13
N ALA A 87 23.07 1.43 3.65
CA ALA A 87 21.88 1.67 4.45
C ALA A 87 21.82 0.76 5.68
N ALA A 88 21.37 1.31 6.79
CA ALA A 88 21.28 0.58 8.06
C ALA A 88 20.22 -0.54 8.01
N VAL A 89 19.20 -0.40 7.17
CA VAL A 89 18.11 -1.35 6.99
C VAL A 89 18.10 -1.84 5.54
N SER A 90 18.15 -3.15 5.34
CA SER A 90 17.92 -3.77 4.03
C SER A 90 16.62 -4.55 4.05
N ILE A 91 15.74 -4.24 3.11
CA ILE A 91 14.47 -4.93 2.88
C ILE A 91 14.64 -5.77 1.61
N VAL A 92 14.58 -7.09 1.75
CA VAL A 92 14.62 -8.00 0.61
C VAL A 92 13.22 -8.53 0.36
N GLU A 93 12.66 -8.22 -0.79
CA GLU A 93 11.35 -8.68 -1.21
C GLU A 93 11.48 -9.83 -2.20
N PHE A 94 10.94 -10.99 -1.84
CA PHE A 94 10.76 -12.10 -2.77
C PHE A 94 9.38 -11.95 -3.42
N ALA A 95 9.35 -11.68 -4.71
CA ALA A 95 8.12 -11.25 -5.37
C ALA A 95 7.88 -11.96 -6.71
N ASP A 96 6.62 -12.04 -7.09
CA ASP A 96 6.13 -12.60 -8.35
C ASP A 96 5.37 -11.53 -9.11
N PHE A 97 5.77 -11.22 -10.32
CA PHE A 97 5.09 -10.26 -11.18
C PHE A 97 3.63 -10.62 -11.51
N GLY A 98 3.25 -11.90 -11.40
CA GLY A 98 1.87 -12.35 -11.53
C GLY A 98 1.03 -12.16 -10.26
N CYS A 99 1.65 -11.97 -9.09
CA CYS A 99 0.97 -11.91 -7.81
C CYS A 99 0.44 -10.50 -7.49
N PRO A 100 -0.88 -10.33 -7.24
CA PRO A 100 -1.44 -9.02 -6.90
C PRO A 100 -0.93 -8.48 -5.54
N TYR A 101 -0.59 -9.35 -4.60
CA TYR A 101 -0.03 -8.94 -3.31
C TYR A 101 1.42 -8.44 -3.45
N SER A 102 2.23 -9.10 -4.30
CA SER A 102 3.57 -8.61 -4.63
C SER A 102 3.53 -7.24 -5.27
N ARG A 103 2.57 -7.00 -6.16
CA ARG A 103 2.34 -5.66 -6.73
C ARG A 103 2.07 -4.60 -5.66
N GLU A 104 1.20 -4.91 -4.69
CA GLU A 104 0.80 -3.96 -3.65
C GLU A 104 1.96 -3.68 -2.70
N SER A 105 2.66 -4.71 -2.21
CA SER A 105 3.80 -4.56 -1.29
C SER A 105 4.96 -3.83 -1.95
N SER A 106 5.27 -4.17 -3.20
CA SER A 106 6.41 -3.61 -3.92
C SER A 106 6.33 -2.09 -4.09
N PHE A 107 5.15 -1.55 -4.38
CA PHE A 107 4.98 -0.09 -4.45
C PHE A 107 5.20 0.58 -3.10
N ILE A 108 4.74 -0.02 -2.01
CA ILE A 108 4.91 0.52 -0.65
C ILE A 108 6.38 0.53 -0.25
N VAL A 109 7.08 -0.59 -0.44
CA VAL A 109 8.50 -0.72 -0.07
C VAL A 109 9.38 0.17 -0.92
N ARG A 110 9.08 0.27 -2.22
CA ARG A 110 9.79 1.17 -3.13
C ARG A 110 9.63 2.64 -2.75
N GLU A 111 8.43 3.07 -2.39
CA GLU A 111 8.19 4.43 -1.92
C GLU A 111 8.97 4.70 -0.63
N LEU A 112 9.01 3.73 0.29
CA LEU A 112 9.79 3.83 1.52
C LEU A 112 11.29 4.01 1.23
N ALA A 113 11.87 3.23 0.31
CA ALA A 113 13.26 3.36 -0.09
C ALA A 113 13.57 4.70 -0.76
N ASN A 114 12.64 5.23 -1.55
CA ASN A 114 12.76 6.56 -2.16
C ASN A 114 12.70 7.68 -1.11
N GLN A 115 11.89 7.52 -0.07
CA GLN A 115 11.73 8.51 1.00
C GLN A 115 12.94 8.53 1.95
N TYR A 116 13.59 7.38 2.16
CA TYR A 116 14.72 7.20 3.08
C TYR A 116 15.93 6.54 2.39
N PRO A 117 16.47 7.13 1.31
CA PRO A 117 17.45 6.48 0.45
C PRO A 117 18.80 6.19 1.14
N GLU A 118 19.14 6.92 2.21
CA GLU A 118 20.36 6.71 2.97
C GLU A 118 20.20 5.67 4.09
N ASP A 119 18.97 5.48 4.58
CA ASP A 119 18.68 4.60 5.72
C ASP A 119 18.11 3.25 5.31
N VAL A 120 17.45 3.19 4.15
CA VAL A 120 16.75 1.99 3.65
C VAL A 120 17.30 1.60 2.28
N ARG A 121 17.74 0.36 2.16
CA ARG A 121 18.00 -0.32 0.90
C ARG A 121 16.88 -1.30 0.61
N PHE A 122 16.23 -1.16 -0.53
CA PHE A 122 15.26 -2.11 -1.06
C PHE A 122 15.91 -2.99 -2.11
N VAL A 123 15.78 -4.30 -1.98
CA VAL A 123 16.29 -5.31 -2.91
C VAL A 123 15.14 -6.17 -3.39
N TYR A 124 14.97 -6.27 -4.69
CA TYR A 124 13.95 -7.10 -5.31
C TYR A 124 14.55 -8.43 -5.75
N ARG A 125 13.86 -9.53 -5.45
CA ARG A 125 14.24 -10.87 -5.90
C ARG A 125 13.04 -11.60 -6.49
N ASP A 126 13.22 -12.15 -7.67
CA ASP A 126 12.21 -12.93 -8.33
C ASP A 126 11.91 -14.23 -7.58
N PHE A 127 10.62 -14.48 -7.36
CA PHE A 127 10.10 -15.71 -6.79
C PHE A 127 8.82 -16.13 -7.54
N PRO A 128 8.95 -16.52 -8.82
CA PRO A 128 7.81 -16.84 -9.66
C PRO A 128 7.08 -18.11 -9.20
N LEU A 129 5.78 -17.99 -8.95
CA LEU A 129 4.90 -19.08 -8.54
C LEU A 129 4.15 -19.60 -9.78
N SER A 130 4.87 -20.23 -10.69
CA SER A 130 4.39 -20.61 -12.03
C SER A 130 3.14 -21.50 -12.04
N ASP A 131 2.90 -22.26 -10.95
CA ASP A 131 1.71 -23.11 -10.80
C ASP A 131 0.42 -22.31 -10.62
N ILE A 132 0.49 -21.10 -10.07
CA ILE A 132 -0.65 -20.22 -9.83
C ILE A 132 -0.62 -18.95 -10.68
N HIS A 133 0.57 -18.52 -11.10
CA HIS A 133 0.77 -17.36 -11.97
C HIS A 133 1.63 -17.77 -13.18
N PRO A 134 1.03 -18.35 -14.23
CA PRO A 134 1.79 -18.92 -15.37
C PRO A 134 2.69 -17.94 -16.11
N ILE A 135 2.41 -16.62 -16.02
CA ILE A 135 3.23 -15.58 -16.63
C ILE A 135 4.45 -15.21 -15.76
N GLY A 136 4.43 -15.53 -14.45
CA GLY A 136 5.43 -15.08 -13.48
C GLY A 136 6.86 -15.37 -13.92
N GLN A 137 7.14 -16.61 -14.36
CA GLN A 137 8.48 -17.02 -14.81
C GLN A 137 8.97 -16.18 -16.01
N LYS A 138 8.13 -15.98 -17.03
CA LYS A 138 8.54 -15.19 -18.20
C LYS A 138 8.70 -13.71 -17.88
N ALA A 139 7.89 -13.22 -16.95
CA ALA A 139 8.00 -11.85 -16.48
C ALA A 139 9.30 -11.61 -15.70
N ALA A 140 9.71 -12.56 -14.86
CA ALA A 140 10.98 -12.55 -14.15
C ALA A 140 12.16 -12.57 -15.14
N GLU A 141 12.21 -13.52 -16.07
CA GLU A 141 13.26 -13.61 -17.10
C GLU A 141 13.39 -12.30 -17.92
N ALA A 142 12.27 -11.66 -18.26
CA ALA A 142 12.31 -10.38 -18.93
C ALA A 142 12.74 -9.23 -17.99
N GLY A 143 12.51 -9.35 -16.68
CA GLY A 143 13.03 -8.46 -15.65
C GLY A 143 14.56 -8.47 -15.61
N GLU A 144 15.17 -9.65 -15.63
CA GLU A 144 16.63 -9.81 -15.72
C GLU A 144 17.20 -9.17 -17.00
N CYS A 145 16.55 -9.37 -18.15
CA CYS A 145 16.95 -8.70 -19.38
C CYS A 145 16.83 -7.16 -19.29
N ALA A 146 15.89 -6.65 -18.52
CA ALA A 146 15.75 -5.22 -18.26
C ALA A 146 16.84 -4.74 -17.29
N GLN A 147 17.25 -5.55 -16.30
CA GLN A 147 18.34 -5.28 -15.38
C GLN A 147 19.66 -5.13 -16.11
N ASP A 148 19.98 -6.03 -17.03
CA ASP A 148 21.18 -5.97 -17.88
C ASP A 148 21.29 -4.65 -18.65
N GLN A 149 20.15 -4.01 -18.92
CA GLN A 149 20.07 -2.72 -19.63
C GLN A 149 19.95 -1.51 -18.67
N GLY A 150 19.99 -1.73 -17.35
CA GLY A 150 19.76 -0.71 -16.33
C GLY A 150 18.34 -0.15 -16.33
N LYS A 151 17.35 -0.97 -16.74
CA LYS A 151 15.94 -0.59 -16.92
C LYS A 151 14.99 -1.43 -16.07
N PHE A 152 15.50 -2.11 -15.04
CA PHE A 152 14.68 -2.98 -14.19
C PHE A 152 13.49 -2.24 -13.58
N TRP A 153 13.72 -1.07 -12.98
CA TRP A 153 12.67 -0.37 -12.25
C TRP A 153 11.57 0.21 -13.16
N GLU A 154 11.94 0.66 -14.36
CA GLU A 154 10.96 1.08 -15.36
C GLU A 154 10.13 -0.11 -15.85
N TYR A 155 10.76 -1.28 -16.06
CA TYR A 155 10.09 -2.53 -16.41
C TYR A 155 9.16 -2.97 -15.29
N HIS A 156 9.66 -3.07 -14.06
CA HIS A 156 8.95 -3.45 -12.85
C HIS A 156 7.66 -2.65 -12.69
N ASP A 157 7.76 -1.32 -12.72
CA ASP A 157 6.60 -0.45 -12.57
C ASP A 157 5.59 -0.63 -13.68
N LYS A 158 6.09 -0.71 -14.92
CA LYS A 158 5.23 -0.88 -16.08
C LYS A 158 4.47 -2.19 -16.04
N LEU A 159 5.13 -3.26 -15.62
CA LEU A 159 4.53 -4.57 -15.54
C LEU A 159 3.45 -4.63 -14.44
N TYR A 160 3.74 -4.16 -13.24
CA TYR A 160 2.76 -4.12 -12.16
C TYR A 160 1.61 -3.16 -12.42
N GLN A 161 1.83 -2.03 -13.11
CA GLN A 161 0.75 -1.13 -13.54
C GLN A 161 -0.22 -1.81 -14.51
N ASN A 162 0.25 -2.74 -15.31
CA ASN A 162 -0.54 -3.44 -16.34
C ASN A 162 -0.78 -4.92 -15.98
N GLN A 163 -0.59 -5.31 -14.73
CA GLN A 163 -0.65 -6.70 -14.27
C GLN A 163 -1.96 -7.41 -14.66
N SER A 164 -3.08 -6.71 -14.66
CA SER A 164 -4.39 -7.29 -15.05
C SER A 164 -4.49 -7.65 -16.54
N SER A 165 -3.50 -7.28 -17.35
CA SER A 165 -3.44 -7.54 -18.79
C SER A 165 -2.38 -8.58 -19.17
N LEU A 166 -1.76 -9.22 -18.17
CA LEU A 166 -0.72 -10.24 -18.34
C LEU A 166 -1.29 -11.63 -18.58
#